data_e1506d5f12584a0d24f7b5a2b4e83e1d
#
_entry.id   e1506d5f12584a0d24f7b5a2b4e83e1d
#
_cell.length_a   1.000
_cell.length_b   1.000
_cell.length_c   1.000
_cell.angle_alpha   90.00
_cell.angle_beta   90.00
_cell.angle_gamma   90.00
#
_symmetry.space_group_name_H-M   'P 1'
#
loop_
_entity.id
_entity.type
_entity.pdbx_description
1 polymer ?
#
loop_
_entity_poly.entity_id
_entity_poly.type
_entity_poly.pdbx_seq_one_letter_code
_entity_poly.pdbx_strand_id
1 'polypeptide(L)'
;MAATQNRDMGSGSIPKLLAQLALPAVVAQVVNLLYNIVDRIYIGHMPEVGASALTGVGLFTPILMLITAFAMLCGSGGAPRAAIAMGRGDDVAAEKIMGNCFTLLLILAAVLTVVFYFAAPSLLVLFGASEKTLPYALDYARIYIIGTIFVLIVMGMNPFVTTQGFATFSMMTTVIGAVCNIILDPILIFALNMGVRGAATATVISQAVGAVWVLRFLTGSRTRLRLSVKNMPLVGKVIGPCLGLGVSTFVMIATESILSISFNSSLARYGGDIAVGAMTIITSATQLLSMPVQGLCQGAQPIMSFNFGAGKGDRVKQAFRLQFIICVAYAAAFWAACVLVPQMFASIFSTDPELVRYTAWAMRVYMAGIFSTGFQVSCQQSFVALGQAKISLFMACLRKLILLIPLIFILPLILQDKVFAVFLAEPVSDIIAATVTCSAFFIRFNKILATSQKKA
;
A
#
# COMPACT_ATOMS: atom_id res chain seq x y z
N MET A 1 27.23 4.26 -15.11
CA MET A 1 26.33 3.85 -14.02
C MET A 1 26.97 4.29 -12.71
N ALA A 2 26.41 5.32 -12.06
CA ALA A 2 26.99 5.94 -10.88
C ALA A 2 27.12 4.92 -9.75
N ALA A 3 28.30 4.87 -9.15
CA ALA A 3 28.62 4.06 -7.99
C ALA A 3 27.58 4.34 -6.91
N THR A 4 26.79 3.33 -6.56
CA THR A 4 25.84 3.36 -5.44
C THR A 4 26.64 3.44 -4.15
N GLN A 5 26.89 4.66 -3.69
CA GLN A 5 27.45 4.90 -2.37
C GLN A 5 26.54 4.26 -1.34
N ASN A 6 27.11 3.36 -0.53
CA ASN A 6 26.53 2.88 0.71
C ASN A 6 26.29 4.12 1.60
N ARG A 7 25.06 4.62 1.62
CA ARG A 7 24.74 5.89 2.29
C ARG A 7 24.52 5.61 3.76
N ASP A 8 25.44 6.09 4.57
CA ASP A 8 25.27 6.08 6.01
C ASP A 8 24.05 6.94 6.40
N MET A 9 22.93 6.28 6.77
CA MET A 9 21.71 6.95 7.23
C MET A 9 21.91 7.65 8.57
N GLY A 10 22.99 7.33 9.28
CA GLY A 10 23.39 7.94 10.55
C GLY A 10 24.14 9.24 10.41
N SER A 11 24.53 9.65 9.20
CA SER A 11 25.31 10.86 8.91
C SER A 11 24.67 11.69 7.79
N GLY A 12 25.21 12.87 7.52
CA GLY A 12 24.72 13.76 6.46
C GLY A 12 23.42 14.50 6.78
N SER A 13 22.97 15.30 5.81
CA SER A 13 21.78 16.17 5.93
C SER A 13 20.49 15.36 5.77
N ILE A 14 19.57 15.46 6.73
CA ILE A 14 18.26 14.76 6.70
C ILE A 14 17.44 15.16 5.47
N PRO A 15 17.29 16.45 5.07
CA PRO A 15 16.56 16.80 3.87
C PRO A 15 17.08 16.11 2.61
N LYS A 16 18.41 16.03 2.45
CA LYS A 16 19.04 15.37 1.31
C LYS A 16 18.78 13.86 1.33
N LEU A 17 18.91 13.21 2.48
CA LEU A 17 18.61 11.78 2.66
C LEU A 17 17.14 11.50 2.38
N LEU A 18 16.23 12.32 2.92
CA LEU A 18 14.80 12.16 2.68
C LEU A 18 14.46 12.28 1.20
N ALA A 19 14.96 13.30 0.51
CA ALA A 19 14.73 13.46 -0.93
C ALA A 19 15.25 12.26 -1.73
N GLN A 20 16.43 11.75 -1.37
CA GLN A 20 17.05 10.61 -2.05
C GLN A 20 16.35 9.28 -1.85
N LEU A 21 15.64 9.10 -0.73
CA LEU A 21 14.88 7.87 -0.45
C LEU A 21 13.40 8.03 -0.82
N ALA A 22 12.81 9.18 -0.58
CA ALA A 22 11.39 9.41 -0.83
C ALA A 22 11.07 9.64 -2.32
N LEU A 23 11.90 10.38 -3.05
CA LEU A 23 11.62 10.63 -4.47
C LEU A 23 11.54 9.34 -5.30
N PRO A 24 12.50 8.39 -5.20
CA PRO A 24 12.34 7.10 -5.86
C PRO A 24 11.12 6.32 -5.40
N ALA A 25 10.77 6.36 -4.11
CA ALA A 25 9.59 5.68 -3.60
C ALA A 25 8.29 6.28 -4.16
N VAL A 26 8.18 7.60 -4.25
CA VAL A 26 7.04 8.29 -4.89
C VAL A 26 6.96 7.94 -6.38
N VAL A 27 8.07 7.98 -7.09
CA VAL A 27 8.13 7.57 -8.51
C VAL A 27 7.67 6.13 -8.70
N ALA A 28 8.09 5.21 -7.82
CA ALA A 28 7.64 3.82 -7.86
C ALA A 28 6.11 3.69 -7.70
N GLN A 29 5.50 4.48 -6.81
CA GLN A 29 4.04 4.49 -6.63
C GLN A 29 3.31 5.01 -7.87
N VAL A 30 3.82 6.08 -8.49
CA VAL A 30 3.24 6.63 -9.73
C VAL A 30 3.37 5.63 -10.88
N VAL A 31 4.53 5.01 -11.06
CA VAL A 31 4.74 3.98 -12.07
C VAL A 31 3.80 2.79 -11.87
N ASN A 32 3.61 2.37 -10.62
CA ASN A 32 2.69 1.29 -10.28
C ASN A 32 1.23 1.64 -10.63
N LEU A 33 0.81 2.89 -10.41
CA LEU A 33 -0.51 3.36 -10.82
C LEU A 33 -0.66 3.34 -12.35
N LEU A 34 0.32 3.89 -13.05
CA LEU A 34 0.29 3.96 -14.52
C LEU A 34 0.22 2.57 -15.15
N TYR A 35 1.05 1.64 -14.66
CA TYR A 35 1.03 0.29 -15.21
C TYR A 35 -0.33 -0.41 -14.99
N ASN A 36 -0.95 -0.25 -13.82
CA ASN A 36 -2.27 -0.80 -13.55
C ASN A 36 -3.36 -0.21 -14.48
N ILE A 37 -3.24 1.07 -14.83
CA ILE A 37 -4.15 1.71 -15.80
C ILE A 37 -3.94 1.13 -17.20
N VAL A 38 -2.70 0.99 -17.63
CA VAL A 38 -2.36 0.46 -18.97
C VAL A 38 -2.82 -0.99 -19.12
N ASP A 39 -2.58 -1.84 -18.13
CA ASP A 39 -3.06 -3.24 -18.11
C ASP A 39 -4.58 -3.31 -18.28
N ARG A 40 -5.33 -2.49 -17.53
CA ARG A 40 -6.80 -2.41 -17.67
C ARG A 40 -7.25 -1.91 -19.03
N ILE A 41 -6.50 -0.99 -19.65
CA ILE A 41 -6.79 -0.51 -21.00
C ILE A 41 -6.65 -1.66 -22.00
N TYR A 42 -5.57 -2.44 -21.94
CA TYR A 42 -5.38 -3.59 -22.83
C TYR A 42 -6.48 -4.64 -22.65
N ILE A 43 -6.83 -4.99 -21.42
CA ILE A 43 -7.91 -5.94 -21.12
C ILE A 43 -9.26 -5.43 -21.65
N GLY A 44 -9.57 -4.14 -21.45
CA GLY A 44 -10.82 -3.53 -21.88
C GLY A 44 -10.96 -3.42 -23.41
N HIS A 45 -9.85 -3.41 -24.15
CA HIS A 45 -9.84 -3.34 -25.62
C HIS A 45 -9.81 -4.72 -26.31
N MET A 46 -9.97 -5.82 -25.57
CA MET A 46 -10.10 -7.14 -26.18
C MET A 46 -11.38 -7.20 -27.04
N PRO A 47 -11.28 -7.66 -28.30
CA PRO A 47 -12.42 -7.79 -29.19
C PRO A 47 -13.52 -8.67 -28.56
N GLU A 48 -14.77 -8.26 -28.68
CA GLU A 48 -16.01 -8.96 -28.28
C GLU A 48 -16.16 -9.18 -26.76
N VAL A 49 -15.08 -9.36 -26.00
CA VAL A 49 -15.11 -9.80 -24.58
C VAL A 49 -14.56 -8.76 -23.60
N GLY A 50 -14.02 -7.64 -24.07
CA GLY A 50 -13.28 -6.67 -23.26
C GLY A 50 -14.02 -6.20 -22.01
N ALA A 51 -15.31 -5.86 -22.11
CA ALA A 51 -16.10 -5.42 -20.97
C ALA A 51 -16.28 -6.53 -19.91
N SER A 52 -16.59 -7.77 -20.35
CA SER A 52 -16.76 -8.91 -19.44
C SER A 52 -15.43 -9.35 -18.83
N ALA A 53 -14.34 -9.27 -19.61
CA ALA A 53 -12.99 -9.56 -19.16
C ALA A 53 -12.52 -8.55 -18.11
N LEU A 54 -12.69 -7.25 -18.37
CA LEU A 54 -12.32 -6.19 -17.44
C LEU A 54 -13.10 -6.30 -16.12
N THR A 55 -14.41 -6.59 -16.21
CA THR A 55 -15.24 -6.84 -15.02
C THR A 55 -14.75 -8.06 -14.27
N GLY A 56 -14.45 -9.18 -14.97
CA GLY A 56 -13.95 -10.40 -14.37
C GLY A 56 -12.63 -10.19 -13.63
N VAL A 57 -11.67 -9.50 -14.25
CA VAL A 57 -10.39 -9.16 -13.62
C VAL A 57 -10.59 -8.21 -12.43
N GLY A 58 -11.53 -7.28 -12.53
CA GLY A 58 -11.89 -6.39 -11.41
C GLY A 58 -12.37 -7.15 -10.18
N LEU A 59 -13.14 -8.24 -10.36
CA LEU A 59 -13.62 -9.10 -9.27
C LEU A 59 -12.50 -9.89 -8.55
N PHE A 60 -11.33 -10.01 -9.14
CA PHE A 60 -10.15 -10.61 -8.50
C PHE A 60 -9.44 -9.62 -7.56
N THR A 61 -9.69 -8.32 -7.65
CA THR A 61 -9.01 -7.28 -6.85
C THR A 61 -9.03 -7.54 -5.33
N PRO A 62 -10.12 -8.01 -4.68
CA PRO A 62 -10.10 -8.30 -3.25
C PRO A 62 -9.10 -9.41 -2.87
N ILE A 63 -8.95 -10.44 -3.70
CA ILE A 63 -7.97 -11.51 -3.48
C ILE A 63 -6.55 -10.96 -3.62
N LEU A 64 -6.31 -10.12 -4.64
CA LEU A 64 -5.04 -9.42 -4.84
C LEU A 64 -4.66 -8.57 -3.63
N MET A 65 -5.61 -7.82 -3.07
CA MET A 65 -5.37 -7.01 -1.86
C MET A 65 -5.01 -7.87 -0.66
N LEU A 66 -5.65 -9.03 -0.48
CA LEU A 66 -5.29 -9.97 0.59
C LEU A 66 -3.87 -10.52 0.40
N ILE A 67 -3.49 -10.95 -0.81
CA ILE A 67 -2.12 -11.39 -1.12
C ILE A 67 -1.12 -10.29 -0.78
N THR A 68 -1.40 -9.05 -1.19
CA THR A 68 -0.54 -7.89 -0.89
C THR A 68 -0.47 -7.61 0.62
N ALA A 69 -1.58 -7.75 1.35
CA ALA A 69 -1.60 -7.57 2.80
C ALA A 69 -0.68 -8.58 3.51
N PHE A 70 -0.68 -9.86 3.09
CA PHE A 70 0.23 -10.86 3.62
C PHE A 70 1.70 -10.60 3.27
N ALA A 71 1.99 -10.09 2.08
CA ALA A 71 3.34 -9.67 1.72
C ALA A 71 3.83 -8.54 2.62
N MET A 72 2.99 -7.53 2.82
CA MET A 72 3.30 -6.37 3.66
C MET A 72 3.34 -6.70 5.15
N LEU A 73 2.66 -7.76 5.61
CA LEU A 73 2.81 -8.27 6.97
C LEU A 73 4.28 -8.55 7.32
N CYS A 74 5.02 -9.13 6.39
CA CYS A 74 6.46 -9.40 6.55
C CYS A 74 7.31 -8.18 6.21
N GLY A 75 7.04 -7.50 5.09
CA GLY A 75 7.82 -6.39 4.60
C GLY A 75 7.78 -5.17 5.52
N SER A 76 6.60 -4.67 5.85
CA SER A 76 6.44 -3.48 6.69
C SER A 76 6.71 -3.75 8.17
N GLY A 77 6.63 -5.00 8.62
CA GLY A 77 6.99 -5.37 9.99
C GLY A 77 8.49 -5.66 10.16
N GLY A 78 9.09 -6.34 9.19
CA GLY A 78 10.49 -6.78 9.25
C GLY A 78 11.49 -5.66 8.91
N ALA A 79 11.24 -4.90 7.84
CA ALA A 79 12.18 -3.89 7.36
C ALA A 79 12.51 -2.79 8.39
N PRO A 80 11.56 -2.17 9.11
CA PRO A 80 11.87 -1.21 10.17
C PRO A 80 12.67 -1.83 11.31
N ARG A 81 12.38 -3.07 11.68
CA ARG A 81 13.12 -3.78 12.72
C ARG A 81 14.55 -4.09 12.31
N ALA A 82 14.76 -4.49 11.06
CA ALA A 82 16.10 -4.66 10.49
C ALA A 82 16.86 -3.32 10.47
N ALA A 83 16.19 -2.20 10.11
CA ALA A 83 16.80 -0.87 10.18
C ALA A 83 17.22 -0.48 11.60
N ILE A 84 16.38 -0.76 12.60
CA ILE A 84 16.69 -0.51 14.01
C ILE A 84 17.92 -1.35 14.45
N ALA A 85 17.96 -2.62 14.05
CA ALA A 85 19.12 -3.50 14.35
C ALA A 85 20.41 -2.98 13.68
N MET A 86 20.35 -2.60 12.40
CA MET A 86 21.46 -1.96 11.71
C MET A 86 21.94 -0.67 12.39
N GLY A 87 21.00 0.15 12.88
CA GLY A 87 21.30 1.38 13.61
C GLY A 87 22.07 1.11 14.91
N ARG A 88 21.81 -0.03 15.55
CA ARG A 88 22.54 -0.50 16.74
C ARG A 88 23.91 -1.14 16.41
N GLY A 89 24.24 -1.27 15.13
CA GLY A 89 25.44 -1.98 14.70
C GLY A 89 25.31 -3.51 14.68
N ASP A 90 24.11 -4.05 14.90
CA ASP A 90 23.82 -5.49 14.91
C ASP A 90 23.32 -5.96 13.53
N ASP A 91 24.22 -6.02 12.56
CA ASP A 91 23.89 -6.47 11.20
C ASP A 91 23.51 -7.97 11.19
N VAL A 92 24.03 -8.77 12.13
CA VAL A 92 23.67 -10.20 12.26
C VAL A 92 22.20 -10.37 12.63
N ALA A 93 21.71 -9.59 13.60
CA ALA A 93 20.29 -9.61 13.95
C ALA A 93 19.43 -9.09 12.78
N ALA A 94 19.88 -8.07 12.06
CA ALA A 94 19.17 -7.55 10.89
C ALA A 94 19.06 -8.59 9.76
N GLU A 95 20.13 -9.34 9.48
CA GLU A 95 20.12 -10.44 8.50
C GLU A 95 19.19 -11.59 8.94
N LYS A 96 19.18 -11.94 10.23
CA LYS A 96 18.26 -12.95 10.77
C LYS A 96 16.81 -12.53 10.62
N ILE A 97 16.48 -11.26 10.87
CA ILE A 97 15.14 -10.71 10.64
C ILE A 97 14.75 -10.85 9.17
N MET A 98 15.62 -10.45 8.26
CA MET A 98 15.38 -10.54 6.81
C MET A 98 15.19 -12.00 6.36
N GLY A 99 16.06 -12.92 6.79
CA GLY A 99 15.99 -14.34 6.45
C GLY A 99 14.72 -15.01 6.97
N ASN A 100 14.34 -14.71 8.23
CA ASN A 100 13.09 -15.22 8.81
C ASN A 100 11.85 -14.70 8.08
N CYS A 101 11.82 -13.40 7.72
CA CYS A 101 10.74 -12.81 6.91
C CYS A 101 10.66 -13.49 5.54
N PHE A 102 11.80 -13.74 4.88
CA PHE A 102 11.84 -14.42 3.60
C PHE A 102 11.27 -15.84 3.68
N THR A 103 11.67 -16.62 4.66
CA THR A 103 11.14 -17.99 4.87
C THR A 103 9.63 -17.96 5.14
N LEU A 104 9.15 -17.01 5.95
CA LEU A 104 7.72 -16.87 6.20
C LEU A 104 6.96 -16.50 4.92
N LEU A 105 7.52 -15.62 4.07
CA LEU A 105 6.93 -15.27 2.78
C LEU A 105 6.80 -16.50 1.87
N LEU A 106 7.80 -17.40 1.85
CA LEU A 106 7.72 -18.63 1.07
C LEU A 106 6.62 -19.58 1.60
N ILE A 107 6.50 -19.71 2.92
CA ILE A 107 5.44 -20.52 3.53
C ILE A 107 4.07 -19.90 3.22
N LEU A 108 3.91 -18.59 3.41
CA LEU A 108 2.68 -17.90 3.08
C LEU A 108 2.34 -18.03 1.59
N ALA A 109 3.34 -17.95 0.70
CA ALA A 109 3.12 -18.13 -0.73
C ALA A 109 2.53 -19.52 -1.02
N ALA A 110 3.11 -20.57 -0.45
CA ALA A 110 2.60 -21.94 -0.63
C ALA A 110 1.17 -22.08 -0.07
N VAL A 111 0.94 -21.61 1.16
CA VAL A 111 -0.39 -21.69 1.80
C VAL A 111 -1.43 -20.88 1.02
N LEU A 112 -1.13 -19.63 0.67
CA LEU A 112 -2.08 -18.75 -0.05
C LEU A 112 -2.35 -19.28 -1.46
N THR A 113 -1.34 -19.81 -2.15
CA THR A 113 -1.54 -20.46 -3.45
C THR A 113 -2.53 -21.62 -3.34
N VAL A 114 -2.33 -22.53 -2.39
CA VAL A 114 -3.25 -23.67 -2.20
C VAL A 114 -4.64 -23.19 -1.81
N VAL A 115 -4.74 -22.33 -0.78
CA VAL A 115 -6.04 -21.84 -0.27
C VAL A 115 -6.82 -21.11 -1.35
N PHE A 116 -6.21 -20.13 -2.00
CA PHE A 116 -6.91 -19.31 -3.00
C PHE A 116 -7.17 -20.09 -4.30
N TYR A 117 -6.32 -21.05 -4.70
CA TYR A 117 -6.56 -21.84 -5.89
C TYR A 117 -7.88 -22.64 -5.80
N PHE A 118 -8.14 -23.24 -4.64
CA PHE A 118 -9.38 -23.97 -4.42
C PHE A 118 -10.56 -23.07 -4.01
N ALA A 119 -10.31 -21.97 -3.32
CA ALA A 119 -11.36 -21.05 -2.88
C ALA A 119 -11.80 -20.05 -3.97
N ALA A 120 -10.98 -19.80 -5.00
CA ALA A 120 -11.23 -18.78 -6.01
C ALA A 120 -12.63 -18.86 -6.66
N PRO A 121 -13.14 -20.04 -7.09
CA PRO A 121 -14.47 -20.12 -7.70
C PRO A 121 -15.56 -19.59 -6.76
N SER A 122 -15.55 -20.02 -5.51
CA SER A 122 -16.54 -19.61 -4.50
C SER A 122 -16.41 -18.14 -4.12
N LEU A 123 -15.17 -17.66 -3.96
CA LEU A 123 -14.88 -16.26 -3.62
C LEU A 123 -15.29 -15.31 -4.75
N LEU A 124 -15.02 -15.64 -6.01
CA LEU A 124 -15.39 -14.81 -7.14
C LEU A 124 -16.90 -14.70 -7.29
N VAL A 125 -17.64 -15.80 -7.08
CA VAL A 125 -19.09 -15.77 -7.04
C VAL A 125 -19.60 -14.91 -5.88
N LEU A 126 -19.00 -15.05 -4.69
CA LEU A 126 -19.32 -14.21 -3.53
C LEU A 126 -19.08 -12.71 -3.80
N PHE A 127 -18.05 -12.39 -4.59
CA PHE A 127 -17.73 -11.01 -4.99
C PHE A 127 -18.59 -10.49 -6.15
N GLY A 128 -19.55 -11.29 -6.65
CA GLY A 128 -20.52 -10.87 -7.64
C GLY A 128 -20.24 -11.31 -9.08
N ALA A 129 -19.40 -12.34 -9.27
CA ALA A 129 -19.17 -12.89 -10.60
C ALA A 129 -20.46 -13.53 -11.15
N SER A 130 -20.87 -13.08 -12.33
CA SER A 130 -21.97 -13.67 -13.09
C SER A 130 -21.49 -14.85 -13.94
N GLU A 131 -22.42 -15.64 -14.49
CA GLU A 131 -22.09 -16.72 -15.43
C GLU A 131 -21.23 -16.23 -16.63
N LYS A 132 -21.42 -14.97 -17.05
CA LYS A 132 -20.65 -14.37 -18.16
C LYS A 132 -19.25 -13.93 -17.76
N THR A 133 -19.05 -13.43 -16.52
CA THR A 133 -17.76 -12.87 -16.07
C THR A 133 -16.88 -13.88 -15.33
N LEU A 134 -17.49 -14.92 -14.73
CA LEU A 134 -16.79 -15.94 -13.96
C LEU A 134 -15.68 -16.66 -14.74
N PRO A 135 -15.86 -17.08 -16.00
CA PRO A 135 -14.80 -17.76 -16.76
C PRO A 135 -13.53 -16.88 -16.88
N TYR A 136 -13.70 -15.59 -17.20
CA TYR A 136 -12.60 -14.64 -17.34
C TYR A 136 -11.91 -14.37 -16.00
N ALA A 137 -12.71 -14.21 -14.94
CA ALA A 137 -12.19 -14.04 -13.60
C ALA A 137 -11.37 -15.25 -13.14
N LEU A 138 -11.83 -16.49 -13.40
CA LEU A 138 -11.14 -17.72 -13.08
C LEU A 138 -9.87 -17.93 -13.90
N ASP A 139 -9.90 -17.63 -15.19
CA ASP A 139 -8.75 -17.72 -16.08
C ASP A 139 -7.62 -16.79 -15.61
N TYR A 140 -7.95 -15.56 -15.20
CA TYR A 140 -7.00 -14.64 -14.62
C TYR A 140 -6.51 -15.14 -13.26
N ALA A 141 -7.45 -15.46 -12.35
CA ALA A 141 -7.16 -15.82 -10.97
C ALA A 141 -6.23 -17.03 -10.87
N ARG A 142 -6.49 -18.11 -11.62
CA ARG A 142 -5.69 -19.34 -11.56
C ARG A 142 -4.23 -19.12 -11.90
N ILE A 143 -3.96 -18.34 -12.96
CA ILE A 143 -2.59 -18.03 -13.37
C ILE A 143 -1.93 -17.11 -12.34
N TYR A 144 -2.63 -16.05 -11.91
CA TYR A 144 -2.10 -15.10 -10.95
C TYR A 144 -1.80 -15.76 -9.59
N ILE A 145 -2.67 -16.63 -9.10
CA ILE A 145 -2.52 -17.34 -7.82
C ILE A 145 -1.27 -18.23 -7.84
N ILE A 146 -0.96 -18.89 -8.95
CA ILE A 146 0.30 -19.66 -9.08
C ILE A 146 1.51 -18.72 -8.99
N GLY A 147 1.39 -17.49 -9.50
CA GLY A 147 2.41 -16.45 -9.43
C GLY A 147 2.52 -15.74 -8.07
N THR A 148 1.70 -16.08 -7.08
CA THR A 148 1.68 -15.42 -5.76
C THR A 148 3.05 -15.37 -5.10
N ILE A 149 3.89 -16.39 -5.27
CA ILE A 149 5.25 -16.43 -4.72
C ILE A 149 6.10 -15.23 -5.17
N PHE A 150 6.01 -14.84 -6.43
CA PHE A 150 6.78 -13.72 -6.96
C PHE A 150 6.28 -12.38 -6.39
N VAL A 151 4.95 -12.24 -6.27
CA VAL A 151 4.32 -11.05 -5.68
C VAL A 151 4.75 -10.89 -4.22
N LEU A 152 4.71 -11.97 -3.43
CA LEU A 152 5.11 -11.96 -2.03
C LEU A 152 6.60 -11.60 -1.89
N ILE A 153 7.47 -12.15 -2.74
CA ILE A 153 8.90 -11.85 -2.72
C ILE A 153 9.13 -10.37 -3.07
N VAL A 154 8.52 -9.86 -4.14
CA VAL A 154 8.71 -8.46 -4.55
C VAL A 154 8.21 -7.52 -3.44
N MET A 155 6.97 -7.65 -3.02
CA MET A 155 6.35 -6.74 -2.06
C MET A 155 6.93 -6.88 -0.65
N GLY A 156 7.26 -8.10 -0.23
CA GLY A 156 7.78 -8.38 1.11
C GLY A 156 9.28 -8.11 1.27
N MET A 157 10.09 -8.29 0.21
CA MET A 157 11.55 -8.15 0.32
C MET A 157 12.07 -6.80 -0.19
N ASN A 158 11.34 -6.11 -1.08
CA ASN A 158 11.75 -4.81 -1.58
C ASN A 158 11.90 -3.74 -0.46
N PRO A 159 11.09 -3.71 0.63
CA PRO A 159 11.32 -2.84 1.76
C PRO A 159 12.70 -3.03 2.43
N PHE A 160 13.26 -4.24 2.43
CA PHE A 160 14.62 -4.49 2.95
C PHE A 160 15.71 -3.88 2.07
N VAL A 161 15.49 -3.75 0.77
CA VAL A 161 16.38 -3.03 -0.15
C VAL A 161 16.39 -1.53 0.19
N THR A 162 15.20 -0.94 0.34
CA THR A 162 15.03 0.48 0.70
C THR A 162 15.64 0.77 2.09
N THR A 163 15.46 -0.13 3.04
CA THR A 163 15.98 -0.03 4.41
C THR A 163 17.51 0.05 4.46
N GLN A 164 18.20 -0.50 3.48
CA GLN A 164 19.66 -0.40 3.35
C GLN A 164 20.12 0.89 2.65
N GLY A 165 19.19 1.81 2.30
CA GLY A 165 19.50 3.06 1.60
C GLY A 165 19.47 2.97 0.07
N PHE A 166 19.10 1.81 -0.51
CA PHE A 166 19.08 1.59 -1.95
C PHE A 166 17.69 1.85 -2.58
N ALA A 167 17.05 2.98 -2.24
CA ALA A 167 15.71 3.32 -2.71
C ALA A 167 15.59 3.37 -4.24
N THR A 168 16.62 3.85 -4.94
CA THR A 168 16.63 3.86 -6.42
C THR A 168 16.62 2.43 -6.98
N PHE A 169 17.33 1.50 -6.34
CA PHE A 169 17.32 0.09 -6.75
C PHE A 169 15.96 -0.55 -6.50
N SER A 170 15.34 -0.23 -5.36
CA SER A 170 13.97 -0.62 -5.01
C SER A 170 12.95 -0.08 -6.02
N MET A 171 13.05 1.19 -6.41
CA MET A 171 12.24 1.79 -7.47
C MET A 171 12.40 1.05 -8.81
N MET A 172 13.63 0.71 -9.18
CA MET A 172 13.89 -0.02 -10.43
C MET A 172 13.21 -1.38 -10.47
N THR A 173 12.98 -2.03 -9.33
CA THR A 173 12.16 -3.26 -9.26
C THR A 173 10.77 -3.02 -9.85
N THR A 174 10.11 -1.94 -9.44
CA THR A 174 8.76 -1.58 -9.93
C THR A 174 8.81 -1.14 -11.40
N VAL A 175 9.80 -0.33 -11.78
CA VAL A 175 9.95 0.15 -13.17
C VAL A 175 10.19 -1.01 -14.13
N ILE A 176 11.09 -1.92 -13.80
CA ILE A 176 11.39 -3.10 -14.63
C ILE A 176 10.14 -3.98 -14.76
N GLY A 177 9.44 -4.24 -13.65
CA GLY A 177 8.19 -4.99 -13.67
C GLY A 177 7.13 -4.33 -14.56
N ALA A 178 6.92 -3.02 -14.41
CA ALA A 178 5.96 -2.25 -15.20
C ALA A 178 6.30 -2.25 -16.70
N VAL A 179 7.56 -2.02 -17.06
CA VAL A 179 8.02 -2.04 -18.47
C VAL A 179 7.85 -3.44 -19.06
N CYS A 180 8.25 -4.49 -18.34
CA CYS A 180 8.04 -5.87 -18.79
C CYS A 180 6.56 -6.17 -19.03
N ASN A 181 5.67 -5.76 -18.12
CA ASN A 181 4.24 -5.99 -18.24
C ASN A 181 3.66 -5.24 -19.46
N ILE A 182 3.93 -3.94 -19.60
CA ILE A 182 3.45 -3.12 -20.72
C ILE A 182 3.89 -3.69 -22.09
N ILE A 183 5.08 -4.30 -22.17
CA ILE A 183 5.58 -4.92 -23.40
C ILE A 183 4.93 -6.29 -23.61
N LEU A 184 4.78 -7.09 -22.57
CA LEU A 184 4.27 -8.46 -22.68
C LEU A 184 2.75 -8.51 -22.88
N ASP A 185 1.99 -7.57 -22.31
CA ASP A 185 0.53 -7.54 -22.45
C ASP A 185 0.07 -7.58 -23.90
N PRO A 186 0.45 -6.66 -24.81
CA PRO A 186 -0.01 -6.70 -26.18
C PRO A 186 0.45 -7.96 -26.93
N ILE A 187 1.62 -8.51 -26.59
CA ILE A 187 2.15 -9.73 -27.22
C ILE A 187 1.31 -10.94 -26.81
N LEU A 188 1.07 -11.11 -25.49
CA LEU A 188 0.37 -12.28 -24.98
C LEU A 188 -1.14 -12.18 -25.19
N ILE A 189 -1.72 -10.99 -25.00
CA ILE A 189 -3.17 -10.78 -25.15
C ILE A 189 -3.59 -10.89 -26.61
N PHE A 190 -2.94 -10.14 -27.51
CA PHE A 190 -3.37 -9.97 -28.88
C PHE A 190 -2.57 -10.82 -29.89
N ALA A 191 -1.22 -10.74 -29.87
CA ALA A 191 -0.42 -11.46 -30.86
C ALA A 191 -0.48 -12.98 -30.71
N LEU A 192 -0.50 -13.49 -29.45
CA LEU A 192 -0.65 -14.91 -29.13
C LEU A 192 -2.09 -15.33 -28.84
N ASN A 193 -3.06 -14.41 -28.96
CA ASN A 193 -4.49 -14.66 -28.73
C ASN A 193 -4.81 -15.36 -27.40
N MET A 194 -4.01 -15.11 -26.35
CA MET A 194 -4.25 -15.70 -25.03
C MET A 194 -5.34 -14.99 -24.23
N GLY A 195 -5.80 -13.80 -24.68
CA GLY A 195 -6.83 -13.03 -23.99
C GLY A 195 -6.48 -12.73 -22.53
N VAL A 196 -7.43 -12.94 -21.64
CA VAL A 196 -7.25 -12.69 -20.17
C VAL A 196 -6.13 -13.53 -19.57
N ARG A 197 -5.92 -14.75 -20.06
CA ARG A 197 -4.79 -15.58 -19.63
C ARG A 197 -3.46 -14.95 -20.01
N GLY A 198 -3.40 -14.23 -21.13
CA GLY A 198 -2.23 -13.48 -21.56
C GLY A 198 -1.88 -12.36 -20.57
N ALA A 199 -2.86 -11.55 -20.17
CA ALA A 199 -2.69 -10.49 -19.17
C ALA A 199 -2.17 -11.04 -17.83
N ALA A 200 -2.80 -12.10 -17.30
CA ALA A 200 -2.35 -12.75 -16.08
C ALA A 200 -0.91 -13.28 -16.21
N THR A 201 -0.57 -13.91 -17.33
CA THR A 201 0.77 -14.46 -17.59
C THR A 201 1.81 -13.34 -17.69
N ALA A 202 1.50 -12.24 -18.38
CA ALA A 202 2.37 -11.05 -18.46
C ALA A 202 2.67 -10.48 -17.07
N THR A 203 1.64 -10.36 -16.23
CA THR A 203 1.78 -9.89 -14.85
C THR A 203 2.67 -10.83 -14.04
N VAL A 204 2.44 -12.14 -14.10
CA VAL A 204 3.25 -13.13 -13.36
C VAL A 204 4.71 -13.12 -13.80
N ILE A 205 4.98 -13.06 -15.12
CA ILE A 205 6.35 -12.97 -15.64
C ILE A 205 7.02 -11.68 -15.15
N SER A 206 6.32 -10.55 -15.20
CA SER A 206 6.84 -9.26 -14.75
C SER A 206 7.17 -9.27 -13.26
N GLN A 207 6.32 -9.89 -12.43
CA GLN A 207 6.60 -10.09 -11.01
C GLN A 207 7.78 -11.06 -10.79
N ALA A 208 7.92 -12.11 -11.60
CA ALA A 208 9.05 -13.03 -11.54
C ALA A 208 10.38 -12.32 -11.85
N VAL A 209 10.41 -11.46 -12.88
CA VAL A 209 11.58 -10.63 -13.21
C VAL A 209 11.92 -9.70 -12.03
N GLY A 210 10.92 -9.04 -11.43
CA GLY A 210 11.09 -8.22 -10.24
C GLY A 210 11.64 -9.02 -9.04
N ALA A 211 11.12 -10.23 -8.81
CA ALA A 211 11.57 -11.11 -7.73
C ALA A 211 13.05 -11.54 -7.93
N VAL A 212 13.42 -11.93 -9.15
CA VAL A 212 14.83 -12.26 -9.48
C VAL A 212 15.72 -11.04 -9.27
N TRP A 213 15.28 -9.83 -9.67
CA TRP A 213 16.02 -8.60 -9.48
C TRP A 213 16.29 -8.31 -8.00
N VAL A 214 15.27 -8.39 -7.14
CA VAL A 214 15.39 -8.19 -5.68
C VAL A 214 16.29 -9.25 -5.04
N LEU A 215 16.07 -10.53 -5.37
CA LEU A 215 16.85 -11.64 -4.81
C LEU A 215 18.32 -11.56 -5.22
N ARG A 216 18.62 -11.24 -6.50
CA ARG A 216 19.98 -11.05 -6.98
C ARG A 216 20.70 -9.93 -6.24
N PHE A 217 20.00 -8.87 -5.85
CA PHE A 217 20.55 -7.82 -5.02
C PHE A 217 20.85 -8.32 -3.60
N LEU A 218 19.85 -8.93 -2.95
CA LEU A 218 19.97 -9.34 -1.54
C LEU A 218 20.92 -10.51 -1.31
N THR A 219 21.23 -11.31 -2.34
CA THR A 219 22.24 -12.37 -2.29
C THR A 219 23.61 -11.92 -2.80
N GLY A 220 23.68 -10.76 -3.45
CA GLY A 220 24.88 -10.22 -4.08
C GLY A 220 25.88 -9.63 -3.09
N SER A 221 27.00 -9.13 -3.62
CA SER A 221 28.08 -8.49 -2.83
C SER A 221 27.85 -7.01 -2.55
N ARG A 222 26.86 -6.38 -3.18
CA ARG A 222 26.57 -4.94 -3.05
C ARG A 222 25.64 -4.61 -1.88
N THR A 223 24.97 -5.62 -1.34
CA THR A 223 24.05 -5.47 -0.21
C THR A 223 24.80 -5.46 1.11
N ARG A 224 24.35 -4.63 2.06
CA ARG A 224 24.87 -4.65 3.44
C ARG A 224 24.31 -5.84 4.21
N LEU A 225 23.00 -6.10 4.09
CA LEU A 225 22.33 -7.26 4.68
C LEU A 225 22.25 -8.36 3.62
N ARG A 226 22.97 -9.45 3.85
CA ARG A 226 23.00 -10.56 2.90
C ARG A 226 21.96 -11.62 3.25
N LEU A 227 21.10 -11.94 2.28
CA LEU A 227 20.19 -13.08 2.41
C LEU A 227 21.00 -14.38 2.31
N SER A 228 21.07 -15.11 3.41
CA SER A 228 21.83 -16.36 3.54
C SER A 228 20.95 -17.47 4.10
N VAL A 229 21.14 -18.68 3.60
CA VAL A 229 20.42 -19.88 4.07
C VAL A 229 20.59 -20.11 5.58
N LYS A 230 21.72 -19.70 6.15
CA LYS A 230 21.98 -19.78 7.61
C LYS A 230 20.99 -18.97 8.45
N ASN A 231 20.45 -17.89 7.87
CA ASN A 231 19.53 -16.95 8.54
C ASN A 231 18.05 -17.23 8.25
N MET A 232 17.74 -18.27 7.46
CA MET A 232 16.39 -18.65 7.06
C MET A 232 15.59 -19.45 8.10
N PRO A 233 16.21 -20.28 8.99
CA PRO A 233 15.41 -21.04 9.97
C PRO A 233 14.50 -20.12 10.78
N LEU A 234 13.20 -20.46 10.83
CA LEU A 234 12.20 -19.67 11.56
C LEU A 234 12.47 -19.72 13.06
N VAL A 235 12.65 -18.55 13.65
CA VAL A 235 12.81 -18.39 15.09
C VAL A 235 11.68 -17.51 15.61
N GLY A 236 10.78 -18.07 16.44
CA GLY A 236 9.60 -17.36 16.94
C GLY A 236 9.92 -16.05 17.65
N LYS A 237 11.04 -15.98 18.38
CA LYS A 237 11.51 -14.74 19.04
C LYS A 237 11.95 -13.65 18.06
N VAL A 238 12.31 -13.99 16.82
CA VAL A 238 12.68 -13.07 15.76
C VAL A 238 11.46 -12.64 14.97
N ILE A 239 10.67 -13.61 14.50
CA ILE A 239 9.54 -13.32 13.60
C ILE A 239 8.31 -12.76 14.34
N GLY A 240 8.04 -13.17 15.57
CA GLY A 240 6.87 -12.70 16.34
C GLY A 240 6.78 -11.18 16.46
N PRO A 241 7.84 -10.48 16.88
CA PRO A 241 7.84 -9.02 16.90
C PRO A 241 7.72 -8.36 15.53
N CYS A 242 8.18 -9.00 14.44
CA CYS A 242 7.99 -8.52 13.07
C CYS A 242 6.52 -8.62 12.68
N LEU A 243 5.90 -9.77 12.91
CA LEU A 243 4.46 -9.97 12.68
C LEU A 243 3.63 -8.98 13.50
N GLY A 244 3.95 -8.80 14.79
CA GLY A 244 3.25 -7.86 15.64
C GLY A 244 3.26 -6.42 15.10
N LEU A 245 4.35 -5.99 14.46
CA LEU A 245 4.43 -4.68 13.81
C LEU A 245 3.71 -4.67 12.44
N GLY A 246 3.87 -5.72 11.65
CA GLY A 246 3.28 -5.83 10.32
C GLY A 246 1.77 -5.99 10.31
N VAL A 247 1.17 -6.53 11.39
CA VAL A 247 -0.29 -6.68 11.50
C VAL A 247 -1.03 -5.36 11.33
N SER A 248 -0.45 -4.22 11.76
CA SER A 248 -1.09 -2.91 11.54
C SER A 248 -1.25 -2.58 10.05
N THR A 249 -0.22 -2.81 9.24
CA THR A 249 -0.26 -2.61 7.79
C THR A 249 -1.16 -3.66 7.11
N PHE A 250 -1.10 -4.91 7.58
CA PHE A 250 -2.01 -5.96 7.12
C PHE A 250 -3.48 -5.56 7.30
N VAL A 251 -3.86 -5.12 8.50
CA VAL A 251 -5.23 -4.66 8.78
C VAL A 251 -5.61 -3.48 7.90
N MET A 252 -4.70 -2.51 7.72
CA MET A 252 -4.96 -1.35 6.86
C MET A 252 -5.29 -1.74 5.41
N ILE A 253 -4.58 -2.71 4.85
CA ILE A 253 -4.78 -3.15 3.46
C ILE A 253 -5.98 -4.10 3.36
N ALA A 254 -6.07 -5.09 4.24
CA ALA A 254 -7.14 -6.09 4.21
C ALA A 254 -8.53 -5.47 4.41
N THR A 255 -8.64 -4.39 5.17
CA THR A 255 -9.91 -3.70 5.40
C THR A 255 -10.37 -2.82 4.23
N GLU A 256 -9.51 -2.51 3.25
CA GLU A 256 -9.91 -1.70 2.07
C GLU A 256 -11.04 -2.35 1.28
N SER A 257 -10.99 -3.66 1.09
CA SER A 257 -12.05 -4.40 0.38
C SER A 257 -13.37 -4.33 1.13
N ILE A 258 -13.35 -4.47 2.47
CA ILE A 258 -14.55 -4.38 3.32
C ILE A 258 -15.15 -2.99 3.25
N LEU A 259 -14.30 -1.95 3.28
CA LEU A 259 -14.73 -0.56 3.16
C LEU A 259 -15.38 -0.28 1.80
N SER A 260 -14.75 -0.72 0.71
CA SER A 260 -15.30 -0.55 -0.63
C SER A 260 -16.69 -1.20 -0.76
N ILE A 261 -16.86 -2.42 -0.25
CA ILE A 261 -18.16 -3.11 -0.23
C ILE A 261 -19.17 -2.33 0.63
N SER A 262 -18.78 -1.86 1.82
CA SER A 262 -19.66 -1.13 2.74
C SER A 262 -20.14 0.18 2.14
N PHE A 263 -19.26 0.97 1.53
CA PHE A 263 -19.63 2.21 0.84
C PHE A 263 -20.54 1.93 -0.36
N ASN A 264 -20.13 1.03 -1.25
CA ASN A 264 -20.88 0.74 -2.47
C ASN A 264 -22.28 0.19 -2.17
N SER A 265 -22.42 -0.72 -1.21
CA SER A 265 -23.73 -1.28 -0.84
C SER A 265 -24.63 -0.22 -0.20
N SER A 266 -24.09 0.65 0.67
CA SER A 266 -24.87 1.73 1.29
C SER A 266 -25.26 2.81 0.27
N LEU A 267 -24.34 3.20 -0.60
CA LEU A 267 -24.63 4.20 -1.65
C LEU A 267 -25.58 3.66 -2.71
N ALA A 268 -25.44 2.41 -3.13
CA ALA A 268 -26.41 1.78 -4.04
C ALA A 268 -27.82 1.75 -3.44
N ARG A 269 -27.94 1.45 -2.14
CA ARG A 269 -29.23 1.39 -1.43
C ARG A 269 -29.91 2.76 -1.30
N TYR A 270 -29.15 3.81 -1.04
CA TYR A 270 -29.71 5.13 -0.70
C TYR A 270 -29.64 6.15 -1.83
N GLY A 271 -28.66 6.05 -2.72
CA GLY A 271 -28.41 7.02 -3.80
C GLY A 271 -28.39 6.44 -5.21
N GLY A 272 -28.55 5.11 -5.35
CA GLY A 272 -28.55 4.45 -6.65
C GLY A 272 -27.21 4.52 -7.39
N ASP A 273 -27.26 4.23 -8.70
CA ASP A 273 -26.07 4.08 -9.55
C ASP A 273 -25.25 5.36 -9.66
N ILE A 274 -25.89 6.54 -9.61
CA ILE A 274 -25.18 7.82 -9.68
C ILE A 274 -24.26 8.03 -8.47
N ALA A 275 -24.70 7.61 -7.27
CA ALA A 275 -23.92 7.73 -6.05
C ALA A 275 -22.71 6.77 -6.06
N VAL A 276 -22.90 5.54 -6.58
CA VAL A 276 -21.81 4.57 -6.76
C VAL A 276 -20.81 5.05 -7.81
N GLY A 277 -21.30 5.61 -8.92
CA GLY A 277 -20.47 6.22 -9.95
C GLY A 277 -19.63 7.39 -9.40
N ALA A 278 -20.26 8.27 -8.63
CA ALA A 278 -19.56 9.37 -7.95
C ALA A 278 -18.47 8.84 -6.97
N MET A 279 -18.78 7.81 -6.18
CA MET A 279 -17.82 7.19 -5.27
C MET A 279 -16.60 6.59 -6.00
N THR A 280 -16.80 6.02 -7.17
CA THR A 280 -15.70 5.50 -8.00
C THR A 280 -14.73 6.63 -8.42
N ILE A 281 -15.27 7.77 -8.84
CA ILE A 281 -14.44 8.96 -9.18
C ILE A 281 -13.72 9.49 -7.95
N ILE A 282 -14.42 9.61 -6.81
CA ILE A 282 -13.87 10.08 -5.54
C ILE A 282 -12.73 9.15 -5.07
N THR A 283 -12.91 7.84 -5.15
CA THR A 283 -11.88 6.86 -4.79
C THR A 283 -10.63 7.03 -5.66
N SER A 284 -10.81 7.26 -6.97
CA SER A 284 -9.69 7.50 -7.88
C SER A 284 -8.93 8.78 -7.52
N ALA A 285 -9.65 9.86 -7.18
CA ALA A 285 -9.03 11.09 -6.69
C ALA A 285 -8.29 10.89 -5.36
N THR A 286 -8.86 10.11 -4.43
CA THR A 286 -8.21 9.77 -3.15
C THR A 286 -6.89 9.00 -3.34
N GLN A 287 -6.79 8.14 -4.36
CA GLN A 287 -5.55 7.45 -4.69
C GLN A 287 -4.44 8.42 -5.12
N LEU A 288 -4.77 9.50 -5.85
CA LEU A 288 -3.81 10.53 -6.22
C LEU A 288 -3.20 11.25 -5.01
N LEU A 289 -3.96 11.40 -3.93
CA LEU A 289 -3.43 11.92 -2.66
C LEU A 289 -2.57 10.87 -1.95
N SER A 290 -3.10 9.67 -1.83
CA SER A 290 -2.53 8.64 -0.94
C SER A 290 -1.17 8.13 -1.42
N MET A 291 -0.96 7.99 -2.72
CA MET A 291 0.27 7.42 -3.27
C MET A 291 1.53 8.25 -2.99
N PRO A 292 1.56 9.58 -3.25
CA PRO A 292 2.74 10.40 -2.91
C PRO A 292 3.00 10.45 -1.40
N VAL A 293 1.95 10.51 -0.57
CA VAL A 293 2.08 10.50 0.90
C VAL A 293 2.70 9.18 1.37
N GLN A 294 2.24 8.04 0.84
CA GLN A 294 2.80 6.73 1.15
C GLN A 294 4.26 6.61 0.69
N GLY A 295 4.57 7.06 -0.53
CA GLY A 295 5.93 7.07 -1.04
C GLY A 295 6.88 7.90 -0.18
N LEU A 296 6.45 9.08 0.27
CA LEU A 296 7.21 9.92 1.20
C LEU A 296 7.45 9.22 2.54
N CYS A 297 6.42 8.61 3.11
CA CYS A 297 6.54 7.87 4.37
C CYS A 297 7.45 6.64 4.23
N GLN A 298 7.36 5.90 3.13
CA GLN A 298 8.25 4.77 2.84
C GLN A 298 9.71 5.19 2.73
N GLY A 299 9.99 6.37 2.15
CA GLY A 299 11.34 6.93 2.09
C GLY A 299 11.86 7.43 3.42
N ALA A 300 11.00 8.00 4.28
CA ALA A 300 11.38 8.49 5.61
C ALA A 300 11.57 7.37 6.64
N GLN A 301 10.85 6.26 6.49
CA GLN A 301 10.84 5.14 7.43
C GLN A 301 12.24 4.59 7.73
N PRO A 302 13.12 4.27 6.76
CA PRO A 302 14.46 3.78 7.02
C PRO A 302 15.32 4.77 7.80
N ILE A 303 15.18 6.09 7.51
CA ILE A 303 15.93 7.15 8.21
C ILE A 303 15.54 7.17 9.67
N MET A 304 14.24 7.18 9.98
CA MET A 304 13.75 7.19 11.35
C MET A 304 14.12 5.92 12.09
N SER A 305 13.91 4.74 11.49
CA SER A 305 14.20 3.44 12.11
C SER A 305 15.67 3.25 12.42
N PHE A 306 16.56 3.57 11.47
CA PHE A 306 18.00 3.48 11.66
C PHE A 306 18.51 4.41 12.76
N ASN A 307 18.15 5.70 12.69
CA ASN A 307 18.60 6.68 13.70
C ASN A 307 17.97 6.43 15.08
N PHE A 308 16.77 5.86 15.13
CA PHE A 308 16.18 5.38 16.37
C PHE A 308 17.01 4.23 16.97
N GLY A 309 17.42 3.25 16.15
CA GLY A 309 18.32 2.18 16.58
C GLY A 309 19.66 2.68 17.09
N ALA A 310 20.24 3.70 16.41
CA ALA A 310 21.50 4.33 16.75
C ALA A 310 21.43 5.33 17.94
N GLY A 311 20.30 5.48 18.61
CA GLY A 311 20.14 6.42 19.72
C GLY A 311 20.15 7.91 19.33
N LYS A 312 20.14 8.23 18.02
CA LYS A 312 20.23 9.60 17.49
C LYS A 312 18.85 10.28 17.44
N GLY A 313 18.26 10.53 18.59
CA GLY A 313 16.88 11.05 18.75
C GLY A 313 16.63 12.37 18.00
N ASP A 314 17.59 13.28 17.94
CA ASP A 314 17.43 14.57 17.26
C ASP A 314 17.30 14.40 15.73
N ARG A 315 18.01 13.42 15.15
CA ARG A 315 17.87 13.10 13.73
C ARG A 315 16.49 12.48 13.43
N VAL A 316 15.99 11.66 14.36
CA VAL A 316 14.61 11.12 14.25
C VAL A 316 13.57 12.24 14.26
N LYS A 317 13.71 13.21 15.20
CA LYS A 317 12.83 14.39 15.29
C LYS A 317 12.88 15.21 14.00
N GLN A 318 14.07 15.45 13.45
CA GLN A 318 14.23 16.22 12.22
C GLN A 318 13.60 15.49 11.01
N ALA A 319 13.81 14.18 10.88
CA ALA A 319 13.21 13.37 9.81
C ALA A 319 11.68 13.35 9.90
N PHE A 320 11.15 13.13 11.12
CA PHE A 320 9.71 13.20 11.36
C PHE A 320 9.12 14.57 11.03
N ARG A 321 9.73 15.65 11.55
CA ARG A 321 9.25 17.02 11.32
C ARG A 321 9.17 17.33 9.82
N LEU A 322 10.20 16.98 9.06
CA LEU A 322 10.24 17.24 7.63
C LEU A 322 9.17 16.42 6.88
N GLN A 323 9.08 15.10 7.15
CA GLN A 323 8.02 14.25 6.60
C GLN A 323 6.63 14.81 6.93
N PHE A 324 6.39 15.16 8.18
CA PHE A 324 5.11 15.67 8.67
C PHE A 324 4.70 16.96 7.94
N ILE A 325 5.61 17.94 7.85
CA ILE A 325 5.34 19.21 7.16
C ILE A 325 5.00 18.96 5.69
N ILE A 326 5.77 18.12 4.98
CA ILE A 326 5.53 17.86 3.56
C ILE A 326 4.20 17.12 3.37
N CYS A 327 3.89 16.09 4.17
CA CYS A 327 2.63 15.37 4.08
C CYS A 327 1.42 16.27 4.35
N VAL A 328 1.51 17.11 5.38
CA VAL A 328 0.41 18.04 5.75
C VAL A 328 0.23 19.11 4.68
N ALA A 329 1.32 19.72 4.20
CA ALA A 329 1.25 20.73 3.14
C ALA A 329 0.66 20.16 1.83
N TYR A 330 1.08 18.95 1.45
CA TYR A 330 0.53 18.28 0.26
C TYR A 330 -0.95 17.91 0.44
N ALA A 331 -1.33 17.34 1.60
CA ALA A 331 -2.72 16.99 1.88
C ALA A 331 -3.63 18.22 1.92
N ALA A 332 -3.15 19.33 2.51
CA ALA A 332 -3.89 20.60 2.55
C ALA A 332 -4.05 21.21 1.16
N ALA A 333 -3.01 21.21 0.33
CA ALA A 333 -3.07 21.69 -1.04
C ALA A 333 -4.03 20.85 -1.90
N PHE A 334 -3.98 19.52 -1.76
CA PHE A 334 -4.89 18.61 -2.45
C PHE A 334 -6.34 18.79 -2.00
N TRP A 335 -6.56 18.92 -0.68
CA TRP A 335 -7.87 19.23 -0.11
C TRP A 335 -8.44 20.52 -0.69
N ALA A 336 -7.64 21.59 -0.70
CA ALA A 336 -8.06 22.88 -1.26
C ALA A 336 -8.45 22.75 -2.74
N ALA A 337 -7.68 22.02 -3.55
CA ALA A 337 -8.01 21.75 -4.94
C ALA A 337 -9.32 20.98 -5.09
N CYS A 338 -9.54 19.91 -4.32
CA CYS A 338 -10.76 19.11 -4.38
C CYS A 338 -12.02 19.87 -3.93
N VAL A 339 -11.89 20.78 -2.96
CA VAL A 339 -13.04 21.55 -2.43
C VAL A 339 -13.35 22.77 -3.33
N LEU A 340 -12.30 23.45 -3.84
CA LEU A 340 -12.48 24.67 -4.64
C LEU A 340 -12.88 24.38 -6.09
N VAL A 341 -12.28 23.33 -6.69
CA VAL A 341 -12.50 22.99 -8.11
C VAL A 341 -12.90 21.52 -8.33
N PRO A 342 -13.89 20.97 -7.60
CA PRO A 342 -14.25 19.56 -7.66
C PRO A 342 -14.78 19.13 -9.03
N GLN A 343 -15.43 20.06 -9.75
CA GLN A 343 -15.93 19.83 -11.12
C GLN A 343 -14.81 19.51 -12.10
N MET A 344 -13.65 20.15 -11.96
CA MET A 344 -12.48 19.88 -12.79
C MET A 344 -11.99 18.42 -12.58
N PHE A 345 -11.94 17.94 -11.33
CA PHE A 345 -11.61 16.54 -11.06
C PHE A 345 -12.64 15.58 -11.61
N ALA A 346 -13.93 15.85 -11.41
CA ALA A 346 -14.99 14.98 -11.89
C ALA A 346 -15.03 14.92 -13.42
N SER A 347 -14.80 16.04 -14.12
CA SER A 347 -14.80 16.10 -15.60
C SER A 347 -13.64 15.36 -16.26
N ILE A 348 -12.57 15.04 -15.53
CA ILE A 348 -11.49 14.18 -16.03
C ILE A 348 -12.00 12.75 -16.26
N PHE A 349 -12.96 12.30 -15.44
CA PHE A 349 -13.44 10.91 -15.44
C PHE A 349 -14.78 10.72 -16.16
N SER A 350 -15.59 11.78 -16.32
CA SER A 350 -16.89 11.68 -16.97
C SER A 350 -17.25 12.95 -17.72
N THR A 351 -17.92 12.77 -18.85
CA THR A 351 -18.52 13.87 -19.67
C THR A 351 -20.00 14.07 -19.38
N ASP A 352 -20.62 13.20 -18.57
CA ASP A 352 -22.01 13.34 -18.17
C ASP A 352 -22.18 14.50 -17.17
N PRO A 353 -22.94 15.56 -17.54
CA PRO A 353 -23.10 16.74 -16.69
C PRO A 353 -23.80 16.44 -15.35
N GLU A 354 -24.71 15.47 -15.32
CA GLU A 354 -25.41 15.10 -14.11
C GLU A 354 -24.48 14.42 -13.12
N LEU A 355 -23.71 13.42 -13.58
CA LEU A 355 -22.72 12.71 -12.77
C LEU A 355 -21.61 13.66 -12.31
N VAL A 356 -21.12 14.58 -13.16
CA VAL A 356 -20.11 15.57 -12.80
C VAL A 356 -20.61 16.50 -11.69
N ARG A 357 -21.83 17.00 -11.79
CA ARG A 357 -22.41 17.89 -10.76
C ARG A 357 -22.63 17.14 -9.44
N TYR A 358 -23.15 15.91 -9.51
CA TYR A 358 -23.37 15.07 -8.34
C TYR A 358 -22.03 14.72 -7.65
N THR A 359 -21.06 14.30 -8.43
CA THR A 359 -19.69 13.99 -7.94
C THR A 359 -19.05 15.21 -7.29
N ALA A 360 -19.20 16.40 -7.86
CA ALA A 360 -18.64 17.63 -7.30
C ALA A 360 -19.24 17.97 -5.92
N TRP A 361 -20.53 17.72 -5.72
CA TRP A 361 -21.17 17.84 -4.41
C TRP A 361 -20.67 16.76 -3.45
N ALA A 362 -20.71 15.50 -3.85
CA ALA A 362 -20.27 14.37 -3.03
C ALA A 362 -18.79 14.47 -2.64
N MET A 363 -17.94 14.95 -3.55
CA MET A 363 -16.52 15.16 -3.31
C MET A 363 -16.27 16.22 -2.23
N ARG A 364 -17.02 17.32 -2.22
CA ARG A 364 -16.91 18.33 -1.15
C ARG A 364 -17.25 17.76 0.21
N VAL A 365 -18.23 16.88 0.30
CA VAL A 365 -18.62 16.23 1.55
C VAL A 365 -17.59 15.20 1.98
N TYR A 366 -17.29 14.25 1.11
CA TYR A 366 -16.39 13.13 1.40
C TYR A 366 -14.97 13.60 1.73
N MET A 367 -14.47 14.57 0.96
CA MET A 367 -13.11 15.07 1.15
C MET A 367 -12.99 16.21 2.16
N ALA A 368 -14.07 16.58 2.86
CA ALA A 368 -14.02 17.65 3.86
C ALA A 368 -12.96 17.43 4.95
N GLY A 369 -12.70 16.17 5.31
CA GLY A 369 -11.70 15.77 6.32
C GLY A 369 -10.33 15.36 5.76
N ILE A 370 -10.16 15.29 4.43
CA ILE A 370 -8.99 14.64 3.82
C ILE A 370 -7.66 15.34 4.12
N PHE A 371 -7.68 16.64 4.44
CA PHE A 371 -6.49 17.34 4.91
C PHE A 371 -5.89 16.70 6.17
N SER A 372 -6.73 16.07 7.00
CA SER A 372 -6.30 15.39 8.21
C SER A 372 -5.52 14.10 7.95
N THR A 373 -5.61 13.53 6.73
CA THR A 373 -4.86 12.35 6.32
C THR A 373 -3.35 12.58 6.39
N GLY A 374 -2.87 13.79 6.03
CA GLY A 374 -1.45 14.14 6.15
C GLY A 374 -0.93 14.02 7.57
N PHE A 375 -1.72 14.46 8.55
CA PHE A 375 -1.43 14.32 9.98
C PHE A 375 -1.46 12.87 10.42
N GLN A 376 -2.54 12.17 10.12
CA GLN A 376 -2.79 10.81 10.56
C GLN A 376 -1.76 9.82 10.00
N VAL A 377 -1.52 9.82 8.68
CA VAL A 377 -0.59 8.89 8.03
C VAL A 377 0.85 9.13 8.48
N SER A 378 1.29 10.40 8.60
CA SER A 378 2.63 10.72 9.07
C SER A 378 2.90 10.17 10.47
N CYS A 379 1.98 10.37 11.42
CA CYS A 379 2.12 9.87 12.80
C CYS A 379 2.02 8.34 12.84
N GLN A 380 1.07 7.74 12.11
CA GLN A 380 0.85 6.30 12.04
C GLN A 380 2.09 5.57 11.51
N GLN A 381 2.64 6.03 10.37
CA GLN A 381 3.83 5.42 9.77
C GLN A 381 5.09 5.63 10.63
N SER A 382 5.14 6.73 11.39
CA SER A 382 6.23 6.95 12.35
C SER A 382 6.16 5.98 13.53
N PHE A 383 4.98 5.61 14.02
CA PHE A 383 4.85 4.54 15.01
C PHE A 383 5.39 3.20 14.47
N VAL A 384 5.12 2.88 13.19
CA VAL A 384 5.69 1.69 12.54
C VAL A 384 7.22 1.79 12.46
N ALA A 385 7.74 2.94 12.01
CA ALA A 385 9.18 3.18 11.90
C ALA A 385 9.91 3.04 13.25
N LEU A 386 9.27 3.44 14.34
CA LEU A 386 9.81 3.36 15.70
C LEU A 386 9.52 2.01 16.39
N GLY A 387 8.97 1.03 15.67
CA GLY A 387 8.70 -0.32 16.18
C GLY A 387 7.58 -0.40 17.22
N GLN A 388 6.64 0.55 17.24
CA GLN A 388 5.54 0.64 18.22
C GLN A 388 4.32 -0.18 17.77
N ALA A 389 4.45 -1.52 17.75
CA ALA A 389 3.46 -2.44 17.19
C ALA A 389 2.05 -2.28 17.77
N LYS A 390 1.91 -2.27 19.10
CA LYS A 390 0.59 -2.21 19.79
C LYS A 390 -0.16 -0.91 19.49
N ILE A 391 0.56 0.22 19.50
CA ILE A 391 -0.03 1.53 19.25
C ILE A 391 -0.42 1.65 17.78
N SER A 392 0.48 1.23 16.88
CA SER A 392 0.24 1.26 15.45
C SER A 392 -0.99 0.42 15.06
N LEU A 393 -1.11 -0.79 15.62
CA LEU A 393 -2.27 -1.65 15.38
C LEU A 393 -3.56 -1.02 15.88
N PHE A 394 -3.55 -0.48 17.11
CA PHE A 394 -4.74 0.18 17.67
C PHE A 394 -5.20 1.35 16.78
N MET A 395 -4.27 2.20 16.31
CA MET A 395 -4.61 3.33 15.44
C MET A 395 -5.14 2.88 14.07
N ALA A 396 -4.60 1.78 13.52
CA ALA A 396 -5.09 1.20 12.26
C ALA A 396 -6.54 0.68 12.41
N CYS A 397 -6.82 -0.06 13.48
CA CYS A 397 -8.17 -0.55 13.78
C CYS A 397 -9.14 0.60 14.10
N LEU A 398 -8.70 1.61 14.84
CA LEU A 398 -9.53 2.75 15.26
C LEU A 398 -10.17 3.44 14.06
N ARG A 399 -9.35 3.81 13.05
CA ARG A 399 -9.85 4.57 11.90
C ARG A 399 -10.85 3.77 11.08
N LYS A 400 -10.51 2.54 10.69
CA LYS A 400 -11.27 1.78 9.70
C LYS A 400 -12.35 0.89 10.32
N LEU A 401 -12.00 0.11 11.34
CA LEU A 401 -12.90 -0.90 11.91
C LEU A 401 -13.81 -0.31 12.99
N ILE A 402 -13.28 0.58 13.83
CA ILE A 402 -14.03 1.11 15.00
C ILE A 402 -14.82 2.35 14.62
N LEU A 403 -14.29 3.22 13.75
CA LEU A 403 -14.97 4.46 13.39
C LEU A 403 -15.67 4.33 12.02
N LEU A 404 -14.92 4.15 10.93
CA LEU A 404 -15.45 4.33 9.60
C LEU A 404 -16.55 3.32 9.24
N ILE A 405 -16.30 2.01 9.39
CA ILE A 405 -17.31 1.00 9.04
C ILE A 405 -18.60 1.19 9.85
N PRO A 406 -18.58 1.35 11.19
CA PRO A 406 -19.82 1.62 11.92
C PRO A 406 -20.51 2.93 11.49
N LEU A 407 -19.76 4.01 11.23
CA LEU A 407 -20.33 5.29 10.83
C LEU A 407 -21.06 5.22 9.48
N ILE A 408 -20.57 4.42 8.52
CA ILE A 408 -21.24 4.19 7.22
C ILE A 408 -22.67 3.66 7.43
N PHE A 409 -22.91 2.84 8.45
CA PHE A 409 -24.22 2.24 8.73
C PHE A 409 -25.04 3.03 9.76
N ILE A 410 -24.40 3.68 10.73
CA ILE A 410 -25.08 4.38 11.83
C ILE A 410 -25.56 5.78 11.40
N LEU A 411 -24.72 6.56 10.71
CA LEU A 411 -25.08 7.93 10.33
C LEU A 411 -26.36 8.01 9.48
N PRO A 412 -26.60 7.10 8.50
CA PRO A 412 -27.87 7.08 7.76
C PRO A 412 -29.11 6.75 8.59
N LEU A 413 -28.96 6.22 9.81
CA LEU A 413 -30.07 5.98 10.71
C LEU A 413 -30.45 7.25 11.49
N ILE A 414 -29.49 8.18 11.66
CA ILE A 414 -29.65 9.40 12.48
C ILE A 414 -30.00 10.61 11.61
N LEU A 415 -29.38 10.74 10.44
CA LEU A 415 -29.54 11.89 9.55
C LEU A 415 -30.66 11.66 8.53
N GLN A 416 -31.39 12.73 8.18
CA GLN A 416 -32.50 12.67 7.21
C GLN A 416 -31.98 12.37 5.80
N ASP A 417 -30.95 13.07 5.35
CA ASP A 417 -30.28 12.78 4.07
C ASP A 417 -29.32 11.61 4.24
N LYS A 418 -29.77 10.44 3.82
CA LYS A 418 -29.03 9.19 3.99
C LYS A 418 -27.79 9.12 3.12
N VAL A 419 -27.82 9.68 1.92
CA VAL A 419 -26.68 9.71 1.01
C VAL A 419 -25.58 10.63 1.55
N PHE A 420 -25.97 11.83 1.96
CA PHE A 420 -25.07 12.76 2.65
C PHE A 420 -24.44 12.10 3.86
N ALA A 421 -25.22 11.38 4.67
CA ALA A 421 -24.75 10.68 5.87
C ALA A 421 -23.66 9.64 5.55
N VAL A 422 -23.82 8.86 4.46
CA VAL A 422 -22.82 7.88 4.03
C VAL A 422 -21.51 8.57 3.63
N PHE A 423 -21.58 9.62 2.81
CA PHE A 423 -20.37 10.37 2.44
C PHE A 423 -19.72 11.09 3.64
N LEU A 424 -20.50 11.54 4.61
CA LEU A 424 -20.02 12.21 5.81
C LEU A 424 -19.24 11.27 6.76
N ALA A 425 -19.44 9.95 6.66
CA ALA A 425 -18.76 8.97 7.50
C ALA A 425 -17.22 9.08 7.39
N GLU A 426 -16.69 9.31 6.19
CA GLU A 426 -15.23 9.42 5.96
C GLU A 426 -14.62 10.62 6.69
N PRO A 427 -15.04 11.89 6.44
CA PRO A 427 -14.43 13.03 7.12
C PRO A 427 -14.57 13.00 8.63
N VAL A 428 -15.67 12.49 9.17
CA VAL A 428 -15.85 12.33 10.62
C VAL A 428 -14.85 11.34 11.18
N SER A 429 -14.72 10.16 10.54
CA SER A 429 -13.73 9.15 10.94
C SER A 429 -12.31 9.68 10.82
N ASP A 430 -11.97 10.37 9.74
CA ASP A 430 -10.64 10.90 9.48
C ASP A 430 -10.22 11.94 10.52
N ILE A 431 -11.07 12.89 10.83
CA ILE A 431 -10.77 13.94 11.82
C ILE A 431 -10.59 13.34 13.22
N ILE A 432 -11.48 12.42 13.64
CA ILE A 432 -11.37 11.76 14.94
C ILE A 432 -10.08 10.92 15.00
N ALA A 433 -9.83 10.09 13.98
CA ALA A 433 -8.66 9.24 13.93
C ALA A 433 -7.36 10.06 13.90
N ALA A 434 -7.31 11.14 13.12
CA ALA A 434 -6.16 12.04 13.06
C ALA A 434 -5.89 12.68 14.42
N THR A 435 -6.94 13.19 15.08
CA THR A 435 -6.83 13.82 16.41
C THR A 435 -6.28 12.84 17.43
N VAL A 436 -6.84 11.62 17.51
CA VAL A 436 -6.39 10.59 18.45
C VAL A 436 -4.95 10.14 18.14
N THR A 437 -4.64 9.90 16.86
CA THR A 437 -3.32 9.42 16.44
C THR A 437 -2.24 10.48 16.72
N CYS A 438 -2.49 11.74 16.36
CA CYS A 438 -1.55 12.84 16.61
C CYS A 438 -1.36 13.09 18.10
N SER A 439 -2.43 13.15 18.88
CA SER A 439 -2.35 13.33 20.34
C SER A 439 -1.52 12.21 20.98
N ALA A 440 -1.82 10.95 20.64
CA ALA A 440 -1.06 9.81 21.14
C ALA A 440 0.42 9.87 20.71
N PHE A 441 0.69 10.33 19.49
CA PHE A 441 2.06 10.44 18.98
C PHE A 441 2.85 11.51 19.74
N PHE A 442 2.36 12.73 19.81
CA PHE A 442 3.08 13.84 20.46
C PHE A 442 3.28 13.62 21.97
N ILE A 443 2.30 13.02 22.66
CA ILE A 443 2.43 12.67 24.10
C ILE A 443 3.53 11.61 24.32
N ARG A 444 3.64 10.62 23.42
CA ARG A 444 4.54 9.47 23.60
C ARG A 444 5.88 9.60 22.92
N PHE A 445 6.01 10.47 21.91
CA PHE A 445 7.18 10.55 21.03
C PHE A 445 8.48 10.75 21.81
N ASN A 446 8.55 11.72 22.71
CA ASN A 446 9.75 11.97 23.51
C ASN A 446 10.07 10.79 24.45
N LYS A 447 9.06 10.13 25.02
CA LYS A 447 9.25 8.94 25.86
C LYS A 447 9.80 7.76 25.05
N ILE A 448 9.30 7.57 23.82
CA ILE A 448 9.79 6.53 22.90
C ILE A 448 11.26 6.79 22.56
N LEU A 449 11.63 8.03 22.23
CA LEU A 449 13.01 8.38 21.92
C LEU A 449 13.96 8.17 23.10
N ALA A 450 13.54 8.51 24.31
CA ALA A 450 14.33 8.30 25.52
C ALA A 450 14.62 6.81 25.80
N THR A 451 13.69 5.90 25.42
CA THR A 451 13.95 4.45 25.56
C THR A 451 14.99 3.92 24.60
N SER A 452 15.18 4.56 23.45
CA SER A 452 16.23 4.20 22.49
C SER A 452 17.61 4.60 23.00
N GLN A 453 17.75 5.81 23.54
CA GLN A 453 19.01 6.31 24.08
C GLN A 453 19.56 5.46 25.24
N LYS A 454 18.66 4.82 26.03
CA LYS A 454 19.08 3.90 27.10
C LYS A 454 19.51 2.51 26.63
N LYS A 455 19.20 2.15 25.37
CA LYS A 455 19.49 0.82 24.80
C LYS A 455 20.59 0.84 23.73
N ALA A 456 21.01 2.01 23.29
CA ALA A 456 22.17 2.26 22.47
C ALA A 456 23.43 2.47 23.33
#